data_d0ab5f962100bc62976361526ff8a569
#
_entry.id   d0ab5f962100bc62976361526ff8a569
#
_cell.length_a   1.000
_cell.length_b   1.000
_cell.length_c   1.000
_cell.angle_alpha   90.00
_cell.angle_beta   90.00
_cell.angle_gamma   90.00
#
_symmetry.space_group_name_H-M   'P 1'
#
loop_
_entity.id
_entity.type
_entity.pdbx_description
1 polymer ?
#
loop_
_entity_poly.entity_id
_entity_poly.type
_entity_poly.pdbx_seq_one_letter_code
_entity_poly.pdbx_strand_id
1 'polypeptide(L)'
;ATFGEPVTAMELSPDGAGYRLNTRFARFINVPELMQMFRQSADVQTAAMLNLPTPKLDGEKPAIRNAPATEELKEFVQELAARAERMKTGRVDPRVDNMLKVTSEGRKAALDLRLMLPSSRDEPQAKVNQAVENIHRIWQATGKERSTQLVFCDLSTPKDRGFSVYRDMKEKLEGLGVPSGDIAFMQDYDSDASKLALFRDVRAGKIRILFGSTQKMGSGTNVQERLIALHHLDAPWRPADVEQREGRILRQGNRNSVIQIYRYVTEGSFDAYMWQTLETKAKFIAQVMSGDMTIRRLEDLDSAALTYAEVKAIASGNPLVIEKAQVDAELMRLTRLRSAHAEEQYRIRRNLLQAREDAEAFTMRLANLREDITMRQSISGDNFGIELDGQTLDNRGVAGELIVRRAEKMKNRFGDEVRIGRFAGFDLSLRPSFNDIAEVVIRGKNSYTARVTDTAQGTIRSLETTVQGFEERAAKLEADIADAHKRGKELETKVGAPFEKEQRYQELTRRQNEIEERLDLTKNQAPSQADAVSADEHEQKIAAKIAPRRQQRIAVGG
;
A
#
# COMPACT_ATOMS: atom_id res chain seq x y z
N ALA A 1 6.26 -7.24 11.73
CA ALA A 1 4.94 -7.82 11.93
C ALA A 1 3.86 -6.82 12.37
N THR A 2 4.21 -5.69 13.02
CA THR A 2 3.20 -4.72 13.51
C THR A 2 2.54 -3.93 12.38
N PHE A 3 3.31 -3.58 11.33
CA PHE A 3 2.86 -2.74 10.23
C PHE A 3 2.95 -3.40 8.86
N GLY A 4 3.46 -4.63 8.79
CA GLY A 4 3.59 -5.37 7.55
C GLY A 4 3.13 -6.81 7.70
N GLU A 5 2.29 -7.25 6.76
CA GLU A 5 1.86 -8.64 6.66
C GLU A 5 2.67 -9.31 5.55
N PRO A 6 3.46 -10.36 5.87
CA PRO A 6 4.16 -11.11 4.84
C PRO A 6 3.14 -11.88 4.01
N VAL A 7 3.21 -11.72 2.71
CA VAL A 7 2.41 -12.48 1.75
C VAL A 7 3.34 -13.36 0.95
N THR A 8 3.07 -14.65 0.96
CA THR A 8 3.72 -15.60 0.08
C THR A 8 2.92 -15.70 -1.21
N ALA A 9 3.46 -15.19 -2.28
CA ALA A 9 2.84 -15.21 -3.60
C ALA A 9 3.78 -15.85 -4.61
N MET A 10 3.19 -16.41 -5.65
CA MET A 10 3.95 -16.86 -6.79
C MET A 10 4.27 -15.64 -7.66
N GLU A 11 5.47 -15.13 -7.55
CA GLU A 11 5.94 -13.93 -8.26
C GLU A 11 6.84 -14.32 -9.42
N LEU A 12 6.81 -13.49 -10.46
CA LEU A 12 7.74 -13.62 -11.58
C LEU A 12 9.16 -13.38 -11.07
N SER A 13 10.07 -14.28 -11.40
CA SER A 13 11.49 -14.09 -11.09
C SER A 13 12.03 -12.82 -11.77
N PRO A 14 12.92 -12.04 -11.13
CA PRO A 14 13.46 -10.81 -11.70
C PRO A 14 14.13 -10.97 -13.06
N ASP A 15 14.65 -12.17 -13.36
CA ASP A 15 15.23 -12.55 -14.66
C ASP A 15 14.16 -12.96 -15.69
N GLY A 16 12.87 -12.97 -15.30
CA GLY A 16 11.79 -13.40 -16.16
C GLY A 16 11.74 -14.89 -16.45
N ALA A 17 12.61 -15.70 -15.82
CA ALA A 17 12.81 -17.10 -16.16
C ALA A 17 11.74 -18.05 -15.57
N GLY A 18 10.84 -17.57 -14.73
CA GLY A 18 9.78 -18.38 -14.15
C GLY A 18 9.10 -17.75 -12.94
N TYR A 19 8.14 -18.48 -12.39
CA TYR A 19 7.48 -18.10 -11.15
C TYR A 19 8.19 -18.75 -9.98
N ARG A 20 8.46 -17.98 -8.94
CA ARG A 20 8.96 -18.46 -7.66
C ARG A 20 8.03 -18.07 -6.53
N LEU A 21 7.94 -18.90 -5.52
CA LEU A 21 7.32 -18.53 -4.26
C LEU A 21 8.23 -17.53 -3.58
N ASN A 22 7.74 -16.30 -3.44
CA ASN A 22 8.43 -15.24 -2.73
C ASN A 22 7.55 -14.77 -1.58
N THR A 23 8.17 -14.69 -0.40
CA THR A 23 7.51 -14.14 0.79
C THR A 23 8.06 -12.74 1.00
N ARG A 24 7.22 -11.74 0.80
CA ARG A 24 7.57 -10.34 1.03
C ARG A 24 6.49 -9.62 1.82
N PHE A 25 6.84 -8.48 2.37
CA PHE A 25 5.85 -7.58 2.93
C PHE A 25 5.08 -6.93 1.78
N ALA A 26 3.92 -7.48 1.46
CA ALA A 26 3.07 -6.98 0.37
C ALA A 26 1.80 -6.30 0.88
N ARG A 27 1.54 -6.33 2.19
CA ARG A 27 0.42 -5.63 2.80
C ARG A 27 0.90 -4.82 3.98
N PHE A 28 0.57 -3.54 3.98
CA PHE A 28 0.70 -2.71 5.14
C PHE A 28 -0.58 -2.80 5.97
N ILE A 29 -0.42 -2.97 7.27
CA ILE A 29 -1.51 -3.00 8.25
C ILE A 29 -1.26 -1.93 9.30
N ASN A 30 -2.30 -1.49 9.99
CA ASN A 30 -2.20 -0.42 11.00
C ASN A 30 -1.55 0.85 10.42
N VAL A 31 -1.97 1.22 9.20
CA VAL A 31 -1.40 2.38 8.48
C VAL A 31 -1.55 3.69 9.25
N PRO A 32 -2.67 4.01 9.95
CA PRO A 32 -2.77 5.22 10.75
C PRO A 32 -1.71 5.31 11.85
N GLU A 33 -1.47 4.22 12.55
CA GLU A 33 -0.47 4.13 13.61
C GLU A 33 0.95 4.25 13.05
N LEU A 34 1.21 3.62 11.88
CA LEU A 34 2.47 3.77 11.15
C LEU A 34 2.71 5.22 10.76
N MET A 35 1.70 5.90 10.22
CA MET A 35 1.80 7.31 9.81
C MET A 35 1.96 8.24 11.00
N GLN A 36 1.35 7.93 12.15
CA GLN A 36 1.55 8.68 13.37
C GLN A 36 3.01 8.57 13.86
N MET A 37 3.60 7.37 13.84
CA MET A 37 5.01 7.17 14.16
C MET A 37 5.93 7.85 13.14
N PHE A 38 5.62 7.75 11.85
CA PHE A 38 6.38 8.39 10.78
C PHE A 38 6.44 9.92 10.96
N ARG A 39 5.30 10.55 11.29
CA ARG A 39 5.21 12.00 11.55
C ARG A 39 5.96 12.47 12.80
N GLN A 40 6.30 11.57 13.73
CA GLN A 40 7.18 11.92 14.85
C GLN A 40 8.64 12.12 14.41
N SER A 41 9.03 11.50 13.30
CA SER A 41 10.40 11.50 12.79
C SER A 41 10.57 12.24 11.47
N ALA A 42 9.46 12.54 10.76
CA ALA A 42 9.47 13.15 9.44
C ALA A 42 8.41 14.26 9.34
N ASP A 43 8.83 15.43 8.84
CA ASP A 43 7.93 16.50 8.44
C ASP A 43 7.49 16.25 6.99
N VAL A 44 6.18 16.07 6.78
CA VAL A 44 5.60 15.81 5.46
C VAL A 44 5.00 17.11 4.93
N GLN A 45 5.66 17.69 3.93
CA GLN A 45 5.21 18.87 3.23
C GLN A 45 4.79 18.50 1.80
N THR A 46 3.52 18.63 1.49
CA THR A 46 3.02 18.46 0.11
C THR A 46 3.18 19.77 -0.68
N ALA A 47 3.23 19.67 -2.01
CA ALA A 47 3.32 20.85 -2.88
C ALA A 47 2.19 21.86 -2.62
N ALA A 48 1.00 21.39 -2.29
CA ALA A 48 -0.15 22.23 -1.94
C ALA A 48 0.05 23.01 -0.62
N MET A 49 0.73 22.41 0.37
CA MET A 49 1.04 23.06 1.65
C MET A 49 2.09 24.15 1.51
N LEU A 50 3.04 23.97 0.58
CA LEU A 50 4.15 24.90 0.39
C LEU A 50 3.75 26.19 -0.33
N ASN A 51 2.61 26.22 -1.01
CA ASN A 51 2.09 27.37 -1.75
C ASN A 51 3.16 28.12 -2.59
N LEU A 52 3.99 27.35 -3.30
CA LEU A 52 5.09 27.86 -4.08
C LEU A 52 4.58 28.59 -5.34
N PRO A 53 5.25 29.67 -5.81
CA PRO A 53 4.88 30.36 -7.04
C PRO A 53 5.24 29.51 -8.28
N THR A 54 4.43 28.50 -8.56
CA THR A 54 4.53 27.64 -9.73
C THR A 54 3.51 28.04 -10.79
N PRO A 55 3.77 27.77 -12.08
CA PRO A 55 2.81 28.04 -13.14
C PRO A 55 1.53 27.20 -12.93
N LYS A 56 0.40 27.74 -13.38
CA LYS A 56 -0.88 27.03 -13.38
C LYS A 56 -0.97 26.13 -14.60
N LEU A 57 -1.60 24.98 -14.42
CA LEU A 57 -1.90 24.07 -15.52
C LEU A 57 -3.15 24.56 -16.26
N ASP A 58 -3.06 24.67 -17.58
CA ASP A 58 -4.19 24.98 -18.45
C ASP A 58 -5.27 23.90 -18.31
N GLY A 59 -6.52 24.30 -17.99
CA GLY A 59 -7.62 23.37 -17.75
C GLY A 59 -7.52 22.55 -16.45
N GLU A 60 -6.63 22.91 -15.53
CA GLU A 60 -6.43 22.28 -14.18
C GLU A 60 -6.00 20.79 -14.21
N LYS A 61 -6.01 20.16 -15.37
CA LYS A 61 -5.65 18.74 -15.57
C LYS A 61 -4.82 18.58 -16.84
N PRO A 62 -3.95 17.55 -16.91
CA PRO A 62 -3.29 17.19 -18.16
C PRO A 62 -4.30 16.92 -19.29
N ALA A 63 -4.04 17.47 -20.47
CA ALA A 63 -4.85 17.26 -21.64
C ALA A 63 -4.57 15.86 -22.22
N ILE A 64 -5.60 15.01 -22.25
CA ILE A 64 -5.53 13.68 -22.85
C ILE A 64 -5.80 13.79 -24.35
N ARG A 65 -4.91 13.22 -25.17
CA ARG A 65 -5.05 13.08 -26.61
C ARG A 65 -5.19 11.62 -26.97
N ASN A 66 -6.40 11.23 -27.34
CA ASN A 66 -6.72 9.85 -27.72
C ASN A 66 -6.46 9.62 -29.20
N ALA A 67 -5.74 8.56 -29.50
CA ALA A 67 -5.56 8.03 -30.85
C ALA A 67 -6.35 6.73 -30.99
N PRO A 68 -7.08 6.51 -32.09
CA PRO A 68 -7.79 5.26 -32.31
C PRO A 68 -6.81 4.10 -32.52
N ALA A 69 -7.15 2.91 -32.01
CA ALA A 69 -6.39 1.71 -32.32
C ALA A 69 -6.69 1.26 -33.77
N THR A 70 -5.63 0.97 -34.52
CA THR A 70 -5.76 0.34 -35.84
C THR A 70 -6.15 -1.13 -35.73
N GLU A 71 -6.73 -1.71 -36.77
CA GLU A 71 -7.05 -3.14 -36.78
C GLU A 71 -5.79 -3.99 -36.59
N GLU A 72 -4.67 -3.62 -37.23
CA GLU A 72 -3.39 -4.30 -37.09
C GLU A 72 -2.88 -4.28 -35.63
N LEU A 73 -3.09 -3.18 -34.90
CA LEU A 73 -2.76 -3.10 -33.47
C LEU A 73 -3.68 -3.99 -32.63
N LYS A 74 -4.98 -4.02 -32.93
CA LYS A 74 -5.93 -4.89 -32.23
C LYS A 74 -5.58 -6.38 -32.41
N GLU A 75 -5.25 -6.78 -33.64
CA GLU A 75 -4.78 -8.14 -33.94
C GLU A 75 -3.49 -8.48 -33.13
N PHE A 76 -2.53 -7.57 -33.10
CA PHE A 76 -1.32 -7.74 -32.33
C PHE A 76 -1.59 -7.89 -30.83
N VAL A 77 -2.48 -7.09 -30.26
CA VAL A 77 -2.90 -7.18 -28.85
C VAL A 77 -3.62 -8.51 -28.57
N GLN A 78 -4.43 -9.01 -29.48
CA GLN A 78 -5.06 -10.34 -29.38
C GLN A 78 -4.01 -11.46 -29.40
N GLU A 79 -2.99 -11.35 -30.25
CA GLU A 79 -1.86 -12.30 -30.25
C GLU A 79 -1.13 -12.30 -28.90
N LEU A 80 -0.88 -11.13 -28.32
CA LEU A 80 -0.28 -11.03 -26.99
C LEU A 80 -1.13 -11.70 -25.90
N ALA A 81 -2.47 -11.56 -25.99
CA ALA A 81 -3.39 -12.25 -25.07
C ALA A 81 -3.35 -13.78 -25.26
N ALA A 82 -3.30 -14.27 -26.48
CA ALA A 82 -3.15 -15.70 -26.78
C ALA A 82 -1.80 -16.25 -26.27
N ARG A 83 -0.71 -15.46 -26.36
CA ARG A 83 0.59 -15.82 -25.79
C ARG A 83 0.53 -15.90 -24.26
N ALA A 84 -0.11 -14.92 -23.61
CA ALA A 84 -0.31 -14.91 -22.16
C ALA A 84 -1.12 -16.15 -21.69
N GLU A 85 -2.17 -16.56 -22.44
CA GLU A 85 -2.93 -17.78 -22.17
C GLU A 85 -2.06 -19.05 -22.24
N ARG A 86 -1.25 -19.18 -23.30
CA ARG A 86 -0.32 -20.32 -23.44
C ARG A 86 0.67 -20.42 -22.28
N MET A 87 1.16 -19.29 -21.77
CA MET A 87 2.05 -19.26 -20.61
C MET A 87 1.36 -19.72 -19.32
N LYS A 88 0.08 -19.35 -19.11
CA LYS A 88 -0.70 -19.80 -17.97
C LYS A 88 -0.84 -21.32 -17.91
N THR A 89 -0.91 -21.99 -19.05
CA THR A 89 -1.01 -23.46 -19.13
C THR A 89 0.33 -24.19 -18.91
N GLY A 90 1.44 -23.46 -18.67
CA GLY A 90 2.75 -24.04 -18.40
C GLY A 90 3.45 -24.69 -19.59
N ARG A 91 2.98 -24.42 -20.82
CA ARG A 91 3.50 -25.03 -22.07
C ARG A 91 4.64 -24.25 -22.72
N VAL A 92 5.06 -23.13 -22.14
CA VAL A 92 6.08 -22.25 -22.72
C VAL A 92 7.25 -22.10 -21.76
N ASP A 93 8.49 -22.24 -22.28
CA ASP A 93 9.69 -21.97 -21.49
C ASP A 93 9.74 -20.45 -21.15
N PRO A 94 9.79 -20.05 -19.86
CA PRO A 94 9.85 -18.67 -19.46
C PRO A 94 11.05 -17.87 -20.00
N ARG A 95 12.12 -18.55 -20.43
CA ARG A 95 13.28 -17.93 -21.08
C ARG A 95 12.98 -17.51 -22.52
N VAL A 96 12.03 -18.18 -23.16
CA VAL A 96 11.61 -17.89 -24.54
C VAL A 96 10.54 -16.80 -24.54
N ASP A 97 9.53 -16.95 -23.68
CA ASP A 97 8.43 -15.99 -23.55
C ASP A 97 7.92 -15.91 -22.10
N ASN A 98 7.58 -14.68 -21.66
CA ASN A 98 7.13 -14.42 -20.30
C ASN A 98 6.26 -13.16 -20.25
N MET A 99 5.51 -12.97 -19.14
CA MET A 99 4.60 -11.84 -18.98
C MET A 99 5.30 -10.47 -19.03
N LEU A 100 6.55 -10.38 -18.63
CA LEU A 100 7.32 -9.14 -18.73
C LEU A 100 7.59 -8.77 -20.18
N LYS A 101 7.92 -9.77 -21.01
CA LYS A 101 8.13 -9.60 -22.45
C LYS A 101 6.81 -9.20 -23.14
N VAL A 102 5.72 -9.90 -22.88
CA VAL A 102 4.37 -9.55 -23.38
C VAL A 102 4.01 -8.11 -23.01
N THR A 103 4.19 -7.73 -21.76
CA THR A 103 3.90 -6.38 -21.30
C THR A 103 4.77 -5.32 -21.99
N SER A 104 6.07 -5.60 -22.14
CA SER A 104 7.00 -4.70 -22.82
C SER A 104 6.67 -4.52 -24.29
N GLU A 105 6.34 -5.61 -24.99
CA GLU A 105 5.94 -5.59 -26.40
C GLU A 105 4.60 -4.87 -26.60
N GLY A 106 3.62 -5.13 -25.73
CA GLY A 106 2.32 -4.43 -25.76
C GLY A 106 2.44 -2.93 -25.55
N ARG A 107 3.31 -2.50 -24.63
CA ARG A 107 3.59 -1.07 -24.41
C ARG A 107 4.30 -0.42 -25.62
N LYS A 108 5.24 -1.12 -26.25
CA LYS A 108 5.92 -0.63 -27.45
C LYS A 108 4.95 -0.53 -28.63
N ALA A 109 4.10 -1.54 -28.83
CA ALA A 109 3.08 -1.52 -29.87
C ALA A 109 2.05 -0.39 -29.63
N ALA A 110 1.68 -0.12 -28.38
CA ALA A 110 0.81 1.00 -28.04
C ALA A 110 1.49 2.37 -28.26
N LEU A 111 2.79 2.48 -28.14
CA LEU A 111 3.54 3.68 -28.49
C LEU A 111 3.56 3.87 -30.01
N ASP A 112 4.05 2.87 -30.73
CA ASP A 112 4.10 2.84 -32.20
C ASP A 112 4.28 1.38 -32.64
N LEU A 113 3.37 0.87 -33.45
CA LEU A 113 3.37 -0.52 -33.87
C LEU A 113 4.62 -0.90 -34.69
N ARG A 114 5.24 0.08 -35.39
CA ARG A 114 6.49 -0.10 -36.14
C ARG A 114 7.68 -0.51 -35.26
N LEU A 115 7.59 -0.30 -33.94
CA LEU A 115 8.60 -0.81 -32.98
C LEU A 115 8.58 -2.34 -32.85
N MET A 116 7.44 -2.97 -33.14
CA MET A 116 7.24 -4.41 -33.07
C MET A 116 7.14 -5.04 -34.47
N LEU A 117 6.43 -4.37 -35.37
CA LEU A 117 6.22 -4.76 -36.76
C LEU A 117 6.78 -3.68 -37.69
N PRO A 118 8.05 -3.76 -38.11
CA PRO A 118 8.69 -2.72 -38.93
C PRO A 118 8.02 -2.48 -40.28
N SER A 119 7.21 -3.43 -40.76
CA SER A 119 6.45 -3.34 -42.00
C SER A 119 5.10 -2.59 -41.84
N SER A 120 4.69 -2.28 -40.62
CA SER A 120 3.45 -1.53 -40.37
C SER A 120 3.53 -0.12 -40.96
N ARG A 121 2.39 0.39 -41.37
CA ARG A 121 2.29 1.73 -41.95
C ARG A 121 2.37 2.80 -40.86
N ASP A 122 2.82 3.99 -41.28
CA ASP A 122 2.71 5.19 -40.46
C ASP A 122 1.29 5.73 -40.55
N GLU A 123 0.51 5.52 -39.49
CA GLU A 123 -0.90 5.90 -39.45
C GLU A 123 -1.08 7.38 -39.12
N PRO A 124 -1.76 8.18 -39.96
CA PRO A 124 -1.87 9.61 -39.74
C PRO A 124 -2.46 9.99 -38.37
N GLN A 125 -3.41 9.20 -37.88
CA GLN A 125 -4.05 9.44 -36.58
C GLN A 125 -3.33 8.81 -35.40
N ALA A 126 -2.17 8.16 -35.60
CA ALA A 126 -1.36 7.61 -34.53
C ALA A 126 -0.98 8.70 -33.52
N LYS A 127 -0.89 8.32 -32.25
CA LYS A 127 -0.57 9.26 -31.16
C LYS A 127 0.77 10.00 -31.37
N VAL A 128 1.74 9.37 -32.01
CA VAL A 128 3.04 9.97 -32.35
C VAL A 128 2.84 11.12 -33.35
N ASN A 129 1.99 10.95 -34.37
CA ASN A 129 1.68 11.98 -35.34
C ASN A 129 0.87 13.13 -34.73
N GLN A 130 -0.13 12.83 -33.89
CA GLN A 130 -0.84 13.85 -33.10
C GLN A 130 0.12 14.66 -32.21
N ALA A 131 1.14 14.00 -31.63
CA ALA A 131 2.14 14.69 -30.84
C ALA A 131 3.00 15.61 -31.70
N VAL A 132 3.44 15.17 -32.88
CA VAL A 132 4.18 16.00 -33.83
C VAL A 132 3.41 17.26 -34.21
N GLU A 133 2.15 17.11 -34.60
CA GLU A 133 1.27 18.24 -34.94
C GLU A 133 1.10 19.22 -33.78
N ASN A 134 0.89 18.70 -32.58
CA ASN A 134 0.71 19.52 -31.40
C ASN A 134 1.99 20.25 -30.98
N ILE A 135 3.14 19.58 -31.02
CA ILE A 135 4.46 20.16 -30.75
C ILE A 135 4.75 21.28 -31.78
N HIS A 136 4.52 21.01 -33.07
CA HIS A 136 4.70 22.00 -34.13
C HIS A 136 3.80 23.21 -33.93
N ARG A 137 2.51 23.02 -33.66
CA ARG A 137 1.54 24.10 -33.38
C ARG A 137 2.00 24.99 -32.23
N ILE A 138 2.47 24.41 -31.12
CA ILE A 138 2.98 25.16 -29.98
C ILE A 138 4.30 25.88 -30.32
N TRP A 139 5.21 25.20 -31.03
CA TRP A 139 6.46 25.78 -31.50
C TRP A 139 6.19 27.03 -32.36
N GLN A 140 5.25 26.94 -33.29
CA GLN A 140 4.86 28.06 -34.17
C GLN A 140 4.21 29.18 -33.37
N ALA A 141 3.23 28.88 -32.52
CA ALA A 141 2.49 29.87 -31.74
C ALA A 141 3.37 30.66 -30.76
N THR A 142 4.45 30.05 -30.28
CA THR A 142 5.36 30.65 -29.28
C THR A 142 6.74 31.04 -29.87
N GLY A 143 6.77 31.34 -31.17
CA GLY A 143 8.00 31.68 -31.88
C GLY A 143 8.69 32.95 -31.37
N LYS A 144 7.92 33.97 -31.00
CA LYS A 144 8.42 35.27 -30.49
C LYS A 144 9.07 35.12 -29.12
N GLU A 145 8.44 34.38 -28.22
CA GLU A 145 8.87 34.13 -26.85
C GLU A 145 9.97 33.08 -26.77
N ARG A 146 10.19 32.34 -27.88
CA ARG A 146 11.08 31.17 -27.96
C ARG A 146 10.82 30.18 -26.81
N SER A 147 9.56 29.92 -26.52
CA SER A 147 9.16 28.96 -25.50
C SER A 147 9.63 27.57 -25.86
N THR A 148 9.87 26.76 -24.82
CA THR A 148 10.46 25.44 -24.95
C THR A 148 9.48 24.33 -24.57
N GLN A 149 9.68 23.13 -25.07
CA GLN A 149 8.84 21.97 -24.85
C GLN A 149 9.68 20.76 -24.44
N LEU A 150 9.22 19.95 -23.50
CA LEU A 150 9.82 18.66 -23.13
C LEU A 150 8.98 17.52 -23.68
N VAL A 151 9.63 16.53 -24.27
CA VAL A 151 9.01 15.31 -24.78
C VAL A 151 9.60 14.10 -24.09
N PHE A 152 8.78 13.42 -23.30
CA PHE A 152 9.17 12.21 -22.57
C PHE A 152 8.75 10.95 -23.32
N CYS A 153 9.74 10.08 -23.59
CA CYS A 153 9.52 8.77 -24.15
C CYS A 153 10.59 7.80 -23.65
N ASP A 154 10.19 6.75 -22.92
CA ASP A 154 11.09 5.76 -22.35
C ASP A 154 11.25 4.53 -23.25
N LEU A 155 10.24 4.19 -24.04
CA LEU A 155 10.15 2.92 -24.76
C LEU A 155 10.92 2.90 -26.09
N SER A 156 11.24 4.06 -26.63
CA SER A 156 11.93 4.16 -27.93
C SER A 156 13.06 5.20 -27.94
N THR A 157 13.98 5.06 -26.99
CA THR A 157 15.22 5.87 -26.99
C THR A 157 16.05 5.59 -28.23
N PRO A 158 16.77 6.59 -28.78
CA PRO A 158 17.58 6.41 -29.97
C PRO A 158 18.60 5.26 -29.85
N LYS A 159 18.70 4.44 -30.88
CA LYS A 159 19.66 3.36 -31.03
C LYS A 159 20.37 3.53 -32.38
N ASP A 160 21.53 2.94 -32.51
CA ASP A 160 22.34 3.05 -33.76
C ASP A 160 21.62 2.45 -34.96
N ARG A 161 20.80 1.43 -34.79
CA ARG A 161 20.07 0.74 -35.87
C ARG A 161 18.61 0.54 -35.53
N GLY A 162 17.76 0.56 -36.54
CA GLY A 162 16.31 0.30 -36.46
C GLY A 162 15.45 1.55 -36.30
N PHE A 163 14.14 1.35 -36.30
CA PHE A 163 13.14 2.40 -36.14
C PHE A 163 13.22 3.00 -34.74
N SER A 164 13.14 4.33 -34.66
CA SER A 164 13.12 5.09 -33.41
C SER A 164 12.10 6.21 -33.51
N VAL A 165 11.19 6.26 -32.55
CA VAL A 165 10.17 7.33 -32.45
C VAL A 165 10.83 8.71 -32.36
N TYR A 166 11.97 8.84 -31.68
CA TYR A 166 12.69 10.11 -31.59
C TYR A 166 13.12 10.63 -32.96
N ARG A 167 13.71 9.77 -33.80
CA ARG A 167 14.15 10.16 -35.15
C ARG A 167 12.96 10.42 -36.07
N ASP A 168 11.96 9.57 -36.04
CA ASP A 168 10.75 9.72 -36.84
C ASP A 168 10.05 11.06 -36.53
N MET A 169 9.90 11.40 -35.25
CA MET A 169 9.32 12.69 -34.86
C MET A 169 10.19 13.87 -35.25
N LYS A 170 11.52 13.76 -35.13
CA LYS A 170 12.44 14.81 -35.55
C LYS A 170 12.32 15.06 -37.05
N GLU A 171 12.37 14.01 -37.88
CA GLU A 171 12.23 14.11 -39.33
C GLU A 171 10.88 14.74 -39.73
N LYS A 172 9.82 14.36 -39.06
CA LYS A 172 8.48 14.96 -39.31
C LYS A 172 8.42 16.42 -38.90
N LEU A 173 9.00 16.81 -37.76
CA LEU A 173 9.07 18.20 -37.31
C LEU A 173 9.93 19.05 -38.28
N GLU A 174 11.06 18.52 -38.73
CA GLU A 174 11.91 19.16 -39.76
C GLU A 174 11.14 19.33 -41.06
N GLY A 175 10.38 18.31 -41.49
CA GLY A 175 9.51 18.37 -42.65
C GLY A 175 8.39 19.44 -42.55
N LEU A 176 7.96 19.77 -41.32
CA LEU A 176 7.03 20.87 -41.03
C LEU A 176 7.72 22.23 -40.88
N GLY A 177 9.03 22.31 -41.09
CA GLY A 177 9.81 23.55 -41.09
C GLY A 177 10.45 23.93 -39.74
N VAL A 178 10.48 23.02 -38.76
CA VAL A 178 11.23 23.23 -37.52
C VAL A 178 12.72 23.06 -37.81
N PRO A 179 13.57 24.07 -37.51
CA PRO A 179 15.01 23.94 -37.70
C PRO A 179 15.61 22.79 -36.89
N SER A 180 16.53 21.99 -37.47
CA SER A 180 17.19 20.89 -36.74
C SER A 180 17.88 21.34 -35.47
N GLY A 181 18.42 22.57 -35.44
CA GLY A 181 19.04 23.17 -34.26
C GLY A 181 18.09 23.52 -33.11
N ASP A 182 16.76 23.59 -33.37
CA ASP A 182 15.74 23.79 -32.34
C ASP A 182 15.40 22.48 -31.60
N ILE A 183 15.86 21.33 -32.12
CA ILE A 183 15.51 19.98 -31.60
C ILE A 183 16.79 19.32 -31.04
N ALA A 184 16.71 18.78 -29.84
CA ALA A 184 17.79 18.01 -29.24
C ALA A 184 17.29 16.73 -28.55
N PHE A 185 18.15 15.72 -28.52
CA PHE A 185 17.94 14.49 -27.75
C PHE A 185 18.87 14.46 -26.55
N MET A 186 18.33 14.29 -25.35
CA MET A 186 19.13 14.22 -24.12
C MET A 186 20.16 13.08 -24.14
N GLN A 187 19.89 12.03 -24.93
CA GLN A 187 20.79 10.89 -25.11
C GLN A 187 22.13 11.23 -25.79
N ASP A 188 22.16 12.31 -26.56
CA ASP A 188 23.37 12.75 -27.27
C ASP A 188 24.37 13.51 -26.36
N TYR A 189 24.01 13.72 -25.09
CA TYR A 189 24.77 14.50 -24.11
C TYR A 189 25.08 13.65 -22.87
N ASP A 190 26.24 13.00 -22.86
CA ASP A 190 26.61 12.10 -21.76
C ASP A 190 27.44 12.74 -20.66
N SER A 191 28.34 13.70 -21.01
CA SER A 191 29.13 14.38 -20.00
C SER A 191 28.37 15.49 -19.27
N ASP A 192 28.72 15.76 -18.02
CA ASP A 192 28.07 16.83 -17.24
C ASP A 192 28.28 18.21 -17.90
N ALA A 193 29.44 18.45 -18.50
CA ALA A 193 29.72 19.69 -19.24
C ALA A 193 28.76 19.85 -20.43
N SER A 194 28.56 18.77 -21.23
CA SER A 194 27.65 18.81 -22.39
C SER A 194 26.19 18.99 -21.95
N LYS A 195 25.78 18.34 -20.85
CA LYS A 195 24.42 18.53 -20.26
C LYS A 195 24.21 19.97 -19.80
N LEU A 196 25.18 20.57 -19.11
CA LEU A 196 25.09 21.96 -18.65
C LEU A 196 24.99 22.95 -19.84
N ALA A 197 25.74 22.70 -20.93
CA ALA A 197 25.64 23.49 -22.15
C ALA A 197 24.26 23.33 -22.80
N LEU A 198 23.73 22.11 -22.92
CA LEU A 198 22.39 21.83 -23.42
C LEU A 198 21.31 22.58 -22.57
N PHE A 199 21.37 22.49 -21.25
CA PHE A 199 20.38 23.14 -20.37
C PHE A 199 20.45 24.67 -20.48
N ARG A 200 21.64 25.23 -20.62
CA ARG A 200 21.80 26.67 -20.90
C ARG A 200 21.14 27.05 -22.22
N ASP A 201 21.34 26.25 -23.29
CA ASP A 201 20.76 26.56 -24.59
C ASP A 201 19.24 26.35 -24.64
N VAL A 202 18.69 25.40 -23.89
CA VAL A 202 17.24 25.26 -23.66
C VAL A 202 16.69 26.48 -22.91
N ARG A 203 17.30 26.90 -21.79
CA ARG A 203 16.87 28.10 -21.04
C ARG A 203 16.94 29.37 -21.88
N ALA A 204 17.93 29.48 -22.75
CA ALA A 204 18.06 30.58 -23.70
C ALA A 204 17.02 30.53 -24.84
N GLY A 205 16.32 29.41 -25.02
CA GLY A 205 15.38 29.18 -26.12
C GLY A 205 16.08 28.95 -27.46
N LYS A 206 17.36 28.57 -27.49
CA LYS A 206 18.04 28.13 -28.71
C LYS A 206 17.55 26.75 -29.12
N ILE A 207 17.48 25.84 -28.15
CA ILE A 207 16.83 24.54 -28.31
C ILE A 207 15.42 24.66 -27.74
N ARG A 208 14.42 24.43 -28.58
CA ARG A 208 13.02 24.63 -28.24
C ARG A 208 12.26 23.34 -27.99
N ILE A 209 12.76 22.22 -28.49
CA ILE A 209 12.14 20.90 -28.31
C ILE A 209 13.24 19.94 -27.80
N LEU A 210 13.09 19.49 -26.54
CA LEU A 210 14.02 18.56 -25.92
C LEU A 210 13.32 17.21 -25.67
N PHE A 211 13.83 16.17 -26.33
CA PHE A 211 13.40 14.80 -26.11
C PHE A 211 14.29 14.11 -25.08
N GLY A 212 13.71 13.27 -24.26
CA GLY A 212 14.46 12.42 -23.36
C GLY A 212 13.61 11.41 -22.61
N SER A 213 14.31 10.49 -21.94
CA SER A 213 13.68 9.48 -21.07
C SER A 213 13.55 10.00 -19.64
N THR A 214 12.69 9.37 -18.85
CA THR A 214 12.58 9.62 -17.41
C THR A 214 13.94 9.49 -16.72
N GLN A 215 14.70 8.47 -17.07
CA GLN A 215 16.02 8.22 -16.48
C GLN A 215 17.01 9.36 -16.76
N LYS A 216 17.01 9.92 -17.97
CA LYS A 216 17.95 10.99 -18.36
C LYS A 216 17.47 12.40 -17.97
N MET A 217 16.17 12.65 -17.96
CA MET A 217 15.58 13.98 -17.69
C MET A 217 14.79 14.06 -16.37
N GLY A 218 14.49 12.94 -15.74
CA GLY A 218 13.69 12.89 -14.51
C GLY A 218 14.38 13.50 -13.29
N SER A 219 15.72 13.54 -13.25
CA SER A 219 16.48 14.19 -12.18
C SER A 219 17.52 15.14 -12.74
N GLY A 220 17.88 16.21 -11.99
CA GLY A 220 18.96 17.13 -12.34
C GLY A 220 18.69 18.09 -13.51
N THR A 221 17.62 17.91 -14.28
CA THR A 221 17.30 18.75 -15.44
C THR A 221 16.65 20.07 -14.98
N ASN A 222 17.36 21.19 -15.15
CA ASN A 222 16.97 22.52 -14.73
C ASN A 222 16.76 23.44 -15.95
N VAL A 223 15.61 23.30 -16.63
CA VAL A 223 15.31 23.96 -17.92
C VAL A 223 13.96 24.69 -17.92
N GLN A 224 13.33 24.90 -16.76
CA GLN A 224 11.95 25.36 -16.61
C GLN A 224 11.68 26.79 -17.10
N GLU A 225 12.70 27.65 -17.24
CA GLU A 225 12.51 29.09 -17.44
C GLU A 225 11.54 29.45 -18.58
N ARG A 226 11.60 28.75 -19.69
CA ARG A 226 10.78 28.97 -20.89
C ARG A 226 9.84 27.83 -21.23
N LEU A 227 9.71 26.82 -20.34
CA LEU A 227 8.87 25.66 -20.60
C LEU A 227 7.39 26.07 -20.65
N ILE A 228 6.76 25.80 -21.80
CA ILE A 228 5.33 26.05 -22.02
C ILE A 228 4.53 24.74 -22.10
N ALA A 229 5.12 23.67 -22.58
CA ALA A 229 4.45 22.38 -22.71
C ALA A 229 5.35 21.21 -22.36
N LEU A 230 4.71 20.14 -21.86
CA LEU A 230 5.30 18.85 -21.58
C LEU A 230 4.44 17.75 -22.22
N HIS A 231 5.08 16.82 -22.92
CA HIS A 231 4.44 15.76 -23.67
C HIS A 231 4.85 14.39 -23.14
N HIS A 232 3.89 13.59 -22.67
CA HIS A 232 4.07 12.19 -22.32
C HIS A 232 3.66 11.31 -23.49
N LEU A 233 4.63 10.74 -24.22
CA LEU A 233 4.36 9.80 -25.32
C LEU A 233 4.05 8.39 -24.79
N ASP A 234 4.58 8.05 -23.64
CA ASP A 234 4.37 6.78 -22.98
C ASP A 234 4.10 6.96 -21.48
N ALA A 235 3.39 5.98 -20.91
CA ALA A 235 3.14 5.91 -19.49
C ALA A 235 4.36 5.29 -18.76
N PRO A 236 4.92 5.91 -17.72
CA PRO A 236 5.94 5.28 -16.89
C PRO A 236 5.33 4.18 -16.02
N TRP A 237 6.17 3.47 -15.23
CA TRP A 237 5.69 2.43 -14.33
C TRP A 237 5.19 2.95 -12.99
N ARG A 238 5.73 4.06 -12.52
CA ARG A 238 5.53 4.56 -11.17
C ARG A 238 4.87 5.94 -11.18
N PRO A 239 3.94 6.22 -10.25
CA PRO A 239 3.41 7.58 -10.08
C PRO A 239 4.51 8.62 -9.82
N ALA A 240 5.55 8.26 -9.04
CA ALA A 240 6.69 9.14 -8.79
C ALA A 240 7.43 9.56 -10.07
N ASP A 241 7.48 8.70 -11.09
CA ASP A 241 8.09 9.04 -12.39
C ASP A 241 7.24 10.08 -13.13
N VAL A 242 5.90 10.02 -13.01
CA VAL A 242 5.00 11.06 -13.54
C VAL A 242 5.25 12.38 -12.82
N GLU A 243 5.29 12.37 -11.49
CA GLU A 243 5.57 13.56 -10.67
C GLU A 243 6.95 14.15 -10.99
N GLN A 244 7.96 13.31 -11.19
CA GLN A 244 9.30 13.76 -11.58
C GLN A 244 9.30 14.42 -12.97
N ARG A 245 8.60 13.85 -13.95
CA ARG A 245 8.47 14.45 -15.29
C ARG A 245 7.74 15.79 -15.20
N GLU A 246 6.56 15.82 -14.57
CA GLU A 246 5.70 16.99 -14.46
C GLU A 246 6.33 18.08 -13.56
N GLY A 247 7.09 17.70 -12.54
CA GLY A 247 7.88 18.60 -11.70
C GLY A 247 9.01 19.35 -12.45
N ARG A 248 9.30 19.03 -13.71
CA ARG A 248 10.23 19.81 -14.55
C ARG A 248 9.59 21.10 -15.05
N ILE A 249 8.30 21.09 -15.30
CA ILE A 249 7.54 22.24 -15.80
C ILE A 249 6.77 22.95 -14.68
N LEU A 250 6.16 22.23 -13.74
CA LEU A 250 5.49 22.75 -12.55
C LEU A 250 6.52 23.18 -11.49
N ARG A 251 7.35 24.16 -11.81
CA ARG A 251 8.48 24.57 -10.97
C ARG A 251 8.63 26.08 -10.92
N GLN A 252 9.13 26.57 -9.79
CA GLN A 252 9.49 27.97 -9.62
C GLN A 252 10.49 28.45 -10.68
N GLY A 253 10.40 29.73 -11.06
CA GLY A 253 11.28 30.33 -12.06
C GLY A 253 10.87 30.05 -13.51
N ASN A 254 9.70 29.44 -13.75
CA ASN A 254 9.10 29.41 -15.07
C ASN A 254 8.50 30.80 -15.37
N ARG A 255 8.80 31.34 -16.55
CA ARG A 255 8.30 32.65 -16.99
C ARG A 255 6.85 32.60 -17.48
N ASN A 256 6.36 31.42 -17.84
CA ASN A 256 5.00 31.21 -18.26
C ASN A 256 4.10 31.07 -17.02
N SER A 257 3.08 31.89 -16.89
CA SER A 257 2.10 31.80 -15.81
C SER A 257 1.14 30.61 -15.97
N VAL A 258 0.93 30.17 -17.20
CA VAL A 258 0.09 29.04 -17.59
C VAL A 258 0.91 28.11 -18.49
N ILE A 259 0.83 26.79 -18.22
CA ILE A 259 1.56 25.75 -18.96
C ILE A 259 0.61 24.62 -19.35
N GLN A 260 1.05 23.79 -20.27
CA GLN A 260 0.27 22.67 -20.78
C GLN A 260 1.01 21.34 -20.57
N ILE A 261 0.27 20.31 -20.15
CA ILE A 261 0.77 18.93 -20.04
C ILE A 261 -0.14 18.05 -20.91
N TYR A 262 0.47 17.29 -21.81
CA TYR A 262 -0.24 16.40 -22.72
C TYR A 262 0.11 14.94 -22.43
N ARG A 263 -0.91 14.09 -22.39
CA ARG A 263 -0.80 12.63 -22.31
C ARG A 263 -1.39 12.05 -23.59
N TYR A 264 -0.56 11.36 -24.39
CA TYR A 264 -0.99 10.73 -25.62
C TYR A 264 -1.30 9.26 -25.35
N VAL A 265 -2.51 8.82 -25.67
CA VAL A 265 -3.04 7.51 -25.32
C VAL A 265 -3.60 6.85 -26.56
N THR A 266 -3.19 5.62 -26.85
CA THR A 266 -3.84 4.80 -27.89
C THR A 266 -4.98 4.03 -27.25
N GLU A 267 -6.20 4.21 -27.73
CA GLU A 267 -7.40 3.56 -27.23
C GLU A 267 -7.32 2.04 -27.38
N GLY A 268 -7.94 1.28 -26.45
CA GLY A 268 -7.93 -0.18 -26.51
C GLY A 268 -6.55 -0.82 -26.43
N SER A 269 -5.56 -0.10 -25.91
CA SER A 269 -4.17 -0.57 -25.81
C SER A 269 -3.65 -0.58 -24.38
N PHE A 270 -2.43 -1.06 -24.23
CA PHE A 270 -1.71 -1.04 -22.96
C PHE A 270 -1.52 0.37 -22.36
N ASP A 271 -1.51 1.42 -23.16
CA ASP A 271 -1.41 2.79 -22.67
C ASP A 271 -2.59 3.19 -21.78
N ALA A 272 -3.81 2.98 -22.25
CA ALA A 272 -5.03 3.35 -21.54
C ALA A 272 -5.06 2.66 -20.16
N TYR A 273 -4.71 1.38 -20.13
CA TYR A 273 -4.63 0.61 -18.89
C TYR A 273 -3.53 1.14 -17.96
N MET A 274 -2.34 1.42 -18.49
CA MET A 274 -1.22 1.92 -17.70
C MET A 274 -1.51 3.28 -17.06
N TRP A 275 -2.09 4.22 -17.81
CA TRP A 275 -2.47 5.53 -17.28
C TRP A 275 -3.55 5.42 -16.20
N GLN A 276 -4.54 4.56 -16.38
CA GLN A 276 -5.57 4.31 -15.37
C GLN A 276 -4.98 3.71 -14.08
N THR A 277 -4.08 2.75 -14.22
CA THR A 277 -3.36 2.14 -13.09
C THR A 277 -2.52 3.17 -12.34
N LEU A 278 -1.78 4.03 -13.07
CA LEU A 278 -0.99 5.10 -12.47
C LEU A 278 -1.86 6.10 -11.71
N GLU A 279 -3.01 6.49 -12.26
CA GLU A 279 -3.94 7.39 -11.59
C GLU A 279 -4.51 6.80 -10.31
N THR A 280 -4.86 5.51 -10.33
CA THR A 280 -5.34 4.78 -9.16
C THR A 280 -4.26 4.71 -8.07
N LYS A 281 -3.01 4.38 -8.45
CA LYS A 281 -1.86 4.36 -7.54
C LYS A 281 -1.56 5.75 -6.96
N ALA A 282 -1.59 6.80 -7.79
CA ALA A 282 -1.33 8.17 -7.36
C ALA A 282 -2.38 8.68 -6.37
N LYS A 283 -3.67 8.47 -6.65
CA LYS A 283 -4.77 8.81 -5.73
C LYS A 283 -4.59 8.13 -4.38
N PHE A 284 -4.21 6.87 -4.41
CA PHE A 284 -3.97 6.08 -3.23
C PHE A 284 -2.78 6.61 -2.40
N ILE A 285 -1.63 6.87 -3.02
CA ILE A 285 -0.46 7.45 -2.36
C ILE A 285 -0.82 8.81 -1.74
N ALA A 286 -1.54 9.67 -2.48
CA ALA A 286 -1.98 10.96 -1.99
C ALA A 286 -2.88 10.84 -0.75
N GLN A 287 -3.80 9.87 -0.71
CA GLN A 287 -4.65 9.61 0.46
C GLN A 287 -3.83 9.21 1.69
N VAL A 288 -2.82 8.34 1.51
CA VAL A 288 -1.92 7.93 2.61
C VAL A 288 -1.11 9.13 3.11
N MET A 289 -0.50 9.89 2.21
CA MET A 289 0.35 11.02 2.57
C MET A 289 -0.44 12.19 3.18
N SER A 290 -1.72 12.36 2.83
CA SER A 290 -2.59 13.36 3.46
C SER A 290 -2.97 13.02 4.90
N GLY A 291 -2.75 11.77 5.33
CA GLY A 291 -3.07 11.29 6.67
C GLY A 291 -4.54 10.94 6.87
N ASP A 292 -5.22 10.57 5.81
CA ASP A 292 -6.59 10.05 5.89
C ASP A 292 -6.59 8.75 6.73
N MET A 293 -7.08 8.88 7.97
CA MET A 293 -7.11 7.80 8.97
C MET A 293 -8.10 6.67 8.63
N THR A 294 -8.80 6.75 7.51
CA THR A 294 -9.81 5.75 7.12
C THR A 294 -9.21 4.49 6.51
N ILE A 295 -7.94 4.54 6.09
CA ILE A 295 -7.27 3.43 5.41
C ILE A 295 -6.40 2.67 6.40
N ARG A 296 -6.85 1.48 6.83
CA ARG A 296 -6.11 0.63 7.77
C ARG A 296 -5.20 -0.41 7.12
N ARG A 297 -5.45 -0.77 5.87
CA ARG A 297 -4.67 -1.78 5.12
C ARG A 297 -4.36 -1.30 3.72
N LEU A 298 -3.17 -1.61 3.28
CA LEU A 298 -2.57 -1.15 2.04
C LEU A 298 -1.93 -2.32 1.32
N GLU A 299 -2.30 -2.55 0.07
CA GLU A 299 -1.62 -3.55 -0.77
C GLU A 299 -0.56 -2.87 -1.62
N ASP A 300 0.58 -3.53 -1.70
CA ASP A 300 1.62 -3.17 -2.66
C ASP A 300 1.14 -3.53 -4.07
N LEU A 301 0.88 -2.51 -4.87
CA LEU A 301 0.45 -2.62 -6.26
C LEU A 301 1.64 -2.62 -7.24
N ASP A 302 2.86 -2.75 -6.73
CA ASP A 302 4.07 -2.65 -7.56
C ASP A 302 4.35 -3.99 -8.26
N SER A 303 3.73 -4.19 -9.41
CA SER A 303 3.99 -5.30 -10.33
C SER A 303 4.75 -4.78 -11.56
N ALA A 304 5.89 -5.36 -11.85
CA ALA A 304 6.70 -5.02 -13.04
C ALA A 304 6.13 -5.61 -14.36
N ALA A 305 5.05 -6.38 -14.28
CA ALA A 305 4.38 -6.98 -15.44
C ALA A 305 2.88 -7.02 -15.21
N LEU A 306 2.11 -6.91 -16.27
CA LEU A 306 0.66 -7.10 -16.24
C LEU A 306 0.34 -8.56 -15.97
N THR A 307 -0.73 -8.80 -15.22
CA THR A 307 -1.29 -10.14 -15.03
C THR A 307 -1.99 -10.61 -16.31
N TYR A 308 -2.15 -11.92 -16.43
CA TYR A 308 -2.94 -12.50 -17.54
C TYR A 308 -4.34 -11.90 -17.65
N ALA A 309 -5.04 -11.69 -16.52
CA ALA A 309 -6.39 -11.12 -16.52
C ALA A 309 -6.41 -9.69 -17.08
N GLU A 310 -5.41 -8.89 -16.75
CA GLU A 310 -5.27 -7.52 -17.25
C GLU A 310 -4.99 -7.47 -18.76
N VAL A 311 -4.09 -8.33 -19.25
CA VAL A 311 -3.82 -8.44 -20.70
C VAL A 311 -5.04 -8.91 -21.46
N LYS A 312 -5.78 -9.87 -20.92
CA LYS A 312 -7.04 -10.34 -21.53
C LYS A 312 -8.11 -9.24 -21.55
N ALA A 313 -8.21 -8.44 -20.49
CA ALA A 313 -9.14 -7.32 -20.42
C ALA A 313 -8.83 -6.27 -21.50
N ILE A 314 -7.56 -5.94 -21.71
CA ILE A 314 -7.11 -5.03 -22.76
C ILE A 314 -7.48 -5.59 -24.15
N ALA A 315 -7.18 -6.87 -24.38
CA ALA A 315 -7.37 -7.52 -25.67
C ALA A 315 -8.86 -7.69 -26.05
N SER A 316 -9.72 -7.87 -25.07
CA SER A 316 -11.17 -8.07 -25.35
C SER A 316 -11.85 -6.81 -25.87
N GLY A 317 -11.29 -5.63 -25.59
CA GLY A 317 -11.90 -4.33 -25.94
C GLY A 317 -13.32 -4.15 -25.39
N ASN A 318 -13.79 -5.10 -24.57
CA ASN A 318 -15.13 -5.09 -24.02
C ASN A 318 -15.17 -4.19 -22.76
N PRO A 319 -15.90 -3.08 -22.78
CA PRO A 319 -15.98 -2.17 -21.65
C PRO A 319 -16.49 -2.85 -20.36
N LEU A 320 -17.28 -3.91 -20.47
CA LEU A 320 -17.75 -4.68 -19.32
C LEU A 320 -16.62 -5.42 -18.60
N VAL A 321 -15.56 -5.83 -19.29
CA VAL A 321 -14.39 -6.49 -18.66
C VAL A 321 -13.59 -5.48 -17.85
N ILE A 322 -13.45 -4.26 -18.34
CA ILE A 322 -12.80 -3.16 -17.61
C ILE A 322 -13.67 -2.75 -16.42
N GLU A 323 -14.98 -2.61 -16.63
CA GLU A 323 -15.93 -2.31 -15.56
C GLU A 323 -15.92 -3.41 -14.48
N LYS A 324 -15.88 -4.70 -14.88
CA LYS A 324 -15.74 -5.83 -13.95
C LYS A 324 -14.49 -5.70 -13.08
N ALA A 325 -13.36 -5.41 -13.68
CA ALA A 325 -12.11 -5.25 -12.92
C ALA A 325 -12.18 -4.11 -11.90
N GLN A 326 -12.83 -2.99 -12.25
CA GLN A 326 -13.05 -1.86 -11.35
C GLN A 326 -14.01 -2.22 -10.19
N VAL A 327 -15.11 -2.88 -10.51
CA VAL A 327 -16.11 -3.34 -9.53
C VAL A 327 -15.48 -4.38 -8.60
N ASP A 328 -14.74 -5.34 -9.13
CA ASP A 328 -14.04 -6.37 -8.36
C ASP A 328 -13.01 -5.75 -7.39
N ALA A 329 -12.24 -4.77 -7.83
CA ALA A 329 -11.28 -4.06 -7.00
C ALA A 329 -11.96 -3.28 -5.87
N GLU A 330 -13.06 -2.57 -6.17
CA GLU A 330 -13.81 -1.82 -5.16
C GLU A 330 -14.53 -2.75 -4.17
N LEU A 331 -15.10 -3.85 -4.65
CA LEU A 331 -15.71 -4.89 -3.81
C LEU A 331 -14.68 -5.53 -2.88
N MET A 332 -13.51 -5.87 -3.39
CA MET A 332 -12.43 -6.42 -2.59
C MET A 332 -12.03 -5.44 -1.46
N ARG A 333 -11.94 -4.15 -1.77
CA ARG A 333 -11.70 -3.09 -0.78
C ARG A 333 -12.80 -3.03 0.28
N LEU A 334 -14.07 -3.00 -0.15
CA LEU A 334 -15.22 -2.92 0.76
C LEU A 334 -15.38 -4.19 1.61
N THR A 335 -15.10 -5.35 1.05
CA THR A 335 -15.09 -6.63 1.78
C THR A 335 -14.10 -6.59 2.94
N ARG A 336 -12.90 -6.04 2.71
CA ARG A 336 -11.88 -5.88 3.76
C ARG A 336 -12.32 -4.90 4.84
N LEU A 337 -12.89 -3.77 4.46
CA LEU A 337 -13.42 -2.78 5.41
C LEU A 337 -14.55 -3.38 6.24
N ARG A 338 -15.44 -4.17 5.62
CA ARG A 338 -16.53 -4.87 6.29
C ARG A 338 -16.01 -5.92 7.28
N SER A 339 -14.99 -6.70 6.88
CA SER A 339 -14.34 -7.66 7.78
C SER A 339 -13.66 -6.97 8.96
N ALA A 340 -12.94 -5.87 8.71
CA ALA A 340 -12.30 -5.09 9.76
C ALA A 340 -13.34 -4.49 10.74
N HIS A 341 -14.47 -4.00 10.23
CA HIS A 341 -15.58 -3.53 11.05
C HIS A 341 -16.17 -4.66 11.90
N ALA A 342 -16.37 -5.85 11.32
CA ALA A 342 -16.87 -7.01 12.06
C ALA A 342 -15.90 -7.44 13.17
N GLU A 343 -14.58 -7.45 12.91
CA GLU A 343 -13.56 -7.73 13.93
C GLU A 343 -13.56 -6.66 15.04
N GLU A 344 -13.75 -5.39 14.69
CA GLU A 344 -13.86 -4.30 15.65
C GLU A 344 -15.12 -4.45 16.52
N GLN A 345 -16.26 -4.76 15.93
CA GLN A 345 -17.51 -5.02 16.66
C GLN A 345 -17.37 -6.23 17.60
N TYR A 346 -16.69 -7.28 17.19
CA TYR A 346 -16.38 -8.42 18.06
C TYR A 346 -15.50 -8.00 19.24
N ARG A 347 -14.47 -7.20 19.01
CA ARG A 347 -13.58 -6.68 20.06
C ARG A 347 -14.32 -5.77 21.04
N ILE A 348 -15.19 -4.89 20.55
CA ILE A 348 -16.02 -4.01 21.36
C ILE A 348 -16.93 -4.84 22.27
N ARG A 349 -17.61 -5.85 21.74
CA ARG A 349 -18.46 -6.76 22.54
C ARG A 349 -17.69 -7.48 23.63
N ARG A 350 -16.52 -8.01 23.30
CA ARG A 350 -15.65 -8.68 24.28
C ARG A 350 -15.20 -7.73 25.39
N ASN A 351 -14.79 -6.52 25.03
CA ASN A 351 -14.36 -5.52 26.00
C ASN A 351 -15.52 -5.02 26.87
N LEU A 352 -16.73 -4.93 26.33
CA LEU A 352 -17.93 -4.62 27.10
C LEU A 352 -18.23 -5.71 28.13
N LEU A 353 -18.16 -6.98 27.73
CA LEU A 353 -18.36 -8.10 28.64
C LEU A 353 -17.33 -8.05 29.78
N GLN A 354 -16.06 -7.87 29.43
CA GLN A 354 -14.98 -7.75 30.41
C GLN A 354 -15.20 -6.58 31.39
N ALA A 355 -15.62 -5.40 30.90
CA ALA A 355 -15.90 -4.25 31.76
C ALA A 355 -17.02 -4.52 32.74
N ARG A 356 -18.05 -5.29 32.37
CA ARG A 356 -19.12 -5.71 33.25
C ARG A 356 -18.66 -6.71 34.32
N GLU A 357 -17.88 -7.73 33.90
CA GLU A 357 -17.30 -8.71 34.80
C GLU A 357 -16.35 -8.06 35.80
N ASP A 358 -15.51 -7.11 35.36
CA ASP A 358 -14.63 -6.33 36.23
C ASP A 358 -15.42 -5.53 37.27
N ALA A 359 -16.52 -4.84 36.85
CA ALA A 359 -17.37 -4.07 37.75
C ALA A 359 -18.02 -4.95 38.81
N GLU A 360 -18.52 -6.12 38.45
CA GLU A 360 -19.10 -7.09 39.38
C GLU A 360 -18.04 -7.65 40.36
N ALA A 361 -16.88 -8.04 39.84
CA ALA A 361 -15.78 -8.55 40.66
C ALA A 361 -15.26 -7.51 41.66
N PHE A 362 -15.09 -6.25 41.21
CA PHE A 362 -14.67 -5.16 42.10
C PHE A 362 -15.73 -4.84 43.14
N THR A 363 -17.00 -4.85 42.77
CA THR A 363 -18.13 -4.65 43.70
C THR A 363 -18.14 -5.72 44.79
N MET A 364 -17.95 -6.99 44.42
CA MET A 364 -17.89 -8.10 45.39
C MET A 364 -16.66 -7.94 46.30
N ARG A 365 -15.49 -7.60 45.73
CA ARG A 365 -14.26 -7.36 46.53
C ARG A 365 -14.42 -6.20 47.49
N LEU A 366 -15.12 -5.12 47.09
CA LEU A 366 -15.38 -3.96 47.93
C LEU A 366 -16.31 -4.33 49.08
N ALA A 367 -17.38 -5.10 48.82
CA ALA A 367 -18.30 -5.59 49.86
C ALA A 367 -17.53 -6.41 50.90
N ASN A 368 -16.74 -7.38 50.46
CA ASN A 368 -15.90 -8.19 51.35
C ASN A 368 -14.89 -7.34 52.14
N LEU A 369 -14.23 -6.34 51.49
CA LEU A 369 -13.30 -5.46 52.18
C LEU A 369 -13.98 -4.59 53.22
N ARG A 370 -15.22 -4.12 53.01
CA ARG A 370 -15.99 -3.39 54.01
C ARG A 370 -16.29 -4.25 55.24
N GLU A 371 -16.62 -5.55 55.07
CA GLU A 371 -16.75 -6.50 56.15
C GLU A 371 -15.43 -6.67 56.90
N ASP A 372 -14.32 -6.81 56.17
CA ASP A 372 -12.97 -6.94 56.79
C ASP A 372 -12.60 -5.69 57.58
N ILE A 373 -12.94 -4.48 57.10
CA ILE A 373 -12.75 -3.23 57.85
C ILE A 373 -13.50 -3.26 59.19
N THR A 374 -14.73 -3.78 59.23
CA THR A 374 -15.53 -3.86 60.47
C THR A 374 -14.99 -4.93 61.43
N MET A 375 -14.37 -6.00 60.93
CA MET A 375 -13.78 -7.08 61.72
C MET A 375 -12.41 -6.76 62.27
N ARG A 376 -11.74 -5.75 61.70
CA ARG A 376 -10.38 -5.36 62.04
C ARG A 376 -10.25 -4.90 63.50
N GLN A 377 -9.36 -5.54 64.23
CA GLN A 377 -9.00 -5.12 65.58
C GLN A 377 -7.93 -4.03 65.54
N SER A 378 -7.96 -3.11 66.53
CA SER A 378 -6.98 -2.04 66.64
C SER A 378 -5.58 -2.63 66.95
N ILE A 379 -4.59 -2.14 66.18
CA ILE A 379 -3.17 -2.55 66.27
C ILE A 379 -2.27 -1.37 66.65
N SER A 380 -2.84 -0.21 67.00
CA SER A 380 -2.07 1.02 67.25
C SER A 380 -1.52 1.06 68.67
N GLY A 381 -0.26 1.53 68.83
CA GLY A 381 0.37 1.74 70.11
C GLY A 381 0.55 0.46 70.94
N ASP A 382 0.03 0.48 72.19
CA ASP A 382 0.13 -0.63 73.14
C ASP A 382 -0.89 -1.77 72.81
N ASN A 383 -1.73 -1.60 71.82
CA ASN A 383 -2.70 -2.62 71.35
C ASN A 383 -2.10 -3.62 70.35
N PHE A 384 -0.78 -3.57 70.12
CA PHE A 384 -0.16 -4.56 69.25
C PHE A 384 -0.23 -5.96 69.88
N GLY A 385 -0.77 -6.90 69.15
CA GLY A 385 -0.84 -8.30 69.51
C GLY A 385 -0.91 -9.17 68.26
N ILE A 386 -0.08 -10.17 68.20
CA ILE A 386 -0.05 -11.16 67.13
C ILE A 386 0.01 -12.55 67.75
N GLU A 387 -0.85 -13.44 67.28
CA GLU A 387 -0.79 -14.85 67.66
C GLU A 387 0.08 -15.61 66.62
N LEU A 388 1.11 -16.24 67.06
CA LEU A 388 1.94 -17.12 66.22
C LEU A 388 2.12 -18.46 66.96
N ASP A 389 1.82 -19.57 66.29
CA ASP A 389 1.92 -20.92 66.84
C ASP A 389 1.14 -21.12 68.17
N GLY A 390 0.02 -20.43 68.33
CA GLY A 390 -0.78 -20.48 69.54
C GLY A 390 -0.24 -19.64 70.69
N GLN A 391 0.82 -18.87 70.49
CA GLN A 391 1.35 -17.93 71.47
C GLN A 391 1.05 -16.49 71.08
N THR A 392 0.50 -15.72 71.97
CA THR A 392 0.27 -14.30 71.79
C THR A 392 1.53 -13.51 72.11
N LEU A 393 2.01 -12.71 71.17
CA LEU A 393 3.20 -11.88 71.29
C LEU A 393 2.80 -10.40 71.20
N ASP A 394 3.29 -9.62 72.16
CA ASP A 394 3.13 -8.16 72.26
C ASP A 394 4.36 -7.39 71.74
N ASN A 395 5.46 -8.10 71.56
CA ASN A 395 6.72 -7.51 71.08
C ASN A 395 6.91 -7.68 69.56
N ARG A 396 6.94 -6.54 68.85
CA ARG A 396 7.07 -6.47 67.38
C ARG A 396 8.36 -7.13 66.88
N GLY A 397 9.46 -6.96 67.59
CA GLY A 397 10.75 -7.54 67.20
C GLY A 397 10.72 -9.06 67.24
N VAL A 398 10.25 -9.64 68.36
CA VAL A 398 10.15 -11.09 68.54
C VAL A 398 9.21 -11.72 67.52
N ALA A 399 8.05 -11.10 67.32
CA ALA A 399 7.07 -11.57 66.34
C ALA A 399 7.64 -11.56 64.91
N GLY A 400 8.32 -10.48 64.54
CA GLY A 400 8.93 -10.35 63.21
C GLY A 400 10.05 -11.38 62.98
N GLU A 401 10.93 -11.61 63.98
CA GLU A 401 11.97 -12.64 63.86
C GLU A 401 11.39 -14.05 63.65
N LEU A 402 10.32 -14.40 64.35
CA LEU A 402 9.65 -15.69 64.13
C LEU A 402 9.09 -15.85 62.72
N ILE A 403 8.48 -14.80 62.18
CA ILE A 403 7.95 -14.82 60.81
C ILE A 403 9.08 -14.95 59.80
N VAL A 404 10.17 -14.15 59.94
CA VAL A 404 11.34 -14.20 59.04
C VAL A 404 11.99 -15.57 59.05
N ARG A 405 12.28 -16.15 60.26
CA ARG A 405 12.84 -17.49 60.37
C ARG A 405 11.98 -18.59 59.75
N ARG A 406 10.65 -18.44 59.78
CA ARG A 406 9.73 -19.38 59.12
C ARG A 406 9.76 -19.23 57.62
N ALA A 407 9.75 -17.99 57.14
CA ALA A 407 9.86 -17.70 55.72
C ALA A 407 11.17 -18.25 55.14
N GLU A 408 12.27 -18.12 55.84
CA GLU A 408 13.57 -18.72 55.45
C GLU A 408 13.50 -20.25 55.33
N LYS A 409 12.80 -20.92 56.25
CA LYS A 409 12.60 -22.39 56.19
C LYS A 409 11.69 -22.83 55.02
N MET A 410 10.91 -21.91 54.45
CA MET A 410 10.05 -22.16 53.31
C MET A 410 10.72 -21.87 51.96
N LYS A 411 11.92 -21.30 51.95
CA LYS A 411 12.65 -20.84 50.74
C LYS A 411 12.83 -21.90 49.65
N ASN A 412 12.59 -23.17 49.91
CA ASN A 412 12.74 -24.26 48.93
C ASN A 412 11.48 -25.18 48.86
N ARG A 413 10.36 -24.75 49.40
CA ARG A 413 9.11 -25.53 49.34
C ARG A 413 8.15 -24.90 48.34
N PHE A 414 8.10 -25.46 47.17
CA PHE A 414 7.08 -25.07 46.18
C PHE A 414 5.72 -25.64 46.59
N GLY A 415 4.73 -24.75 46.72
CA GLY A 415 3.32 -25.11 46.58
C GLY A 415 2.44 -25.00 47.83
N ASP A 416 2.94 -25.11 49.07
CA ASP A 416 2.05 -25.18 50.23
C ASP A 416 2.03 -23.87 51.04
N GLU A 417 0.82 -23.29 51.13
CA GLU A 417 0.52 -22.20 52.06
C GLU A 417 0.38 -22.80 53.48
N VAL A 418 1.15 -22.26 54.42
CA VAL A 418 1.18 -22.75 55.82
C VAL A 418 0.60 -21.68 56.72
N ARG A 419 -0.48 -22.01 57.45
CA ARG A 419 -1.05 -21.15 58.49
C ARG A 419 -0.02 -20.98 59.61
N ILE A 420 0.19 -19.73 60.05
CA ILE A 420 1.20 -19.39 61.06
C ILE A 420 0.59 -18.72 62.28
N GLY A 421 -0.65 -18.22 62.24
CA GLY A 421 -1.29 -17.57 63.37
C GLY A 421 -2.41 -16.62 63.01
N ARG A 422 -2.59 -15.57 63.80
CA ARG A 422 -3.61 -14.52 63.65
C ARG A 422 -3.05 -13.13 63.94
N PHE A 423 -3.50 -12.12 63.19
CA PHE A 423 -3.15 -10.73 63.41
C PHE A 423 -4.32 -9.80 63.08
N ALA A 424 -4.58 -8.84 63.96
CA ALA A 424 -5.65 -7.84 63.79
C ALA A 424 -7.05 -8.44 63.52
N GLY A 425 -7.32 -9.65 64.04
CA GLY A 425 -8.60 -10.38 63.82
C GLY A 425 -8.56 -11.31 62.60
N PHE A 426 -7.48 -11.33 61.80
CA PHE A 426 -7.35 -12.12 60.58
C PHE A 426 -6.43 -13.30 60.74
N ASP A 427 -6.67 -14.38 60.00
CA ASP A 427 -5.77 -15.52 59.91
C ASP A 427 -4.53 -15.18 59.10
N LEU A 428 -3.34 -15.61 59.55
CA LEU A 428 -2.07 -15.44 58.87
C LEU A 428 -1.57 -16.76 58.31
N SER A 429 -1.10 -16.71 57.06
CA SER A 429 -0.44 -17.82 56.41
C SER A 429 0.85 -17.33 55.72
N LEU A 430 1.86 -18.19 55.59
CA LEU A 430 3.04 -17.96 54.77
C LEU A 430 2.87 -18.70 53.45
N ARG A 431 3.15 -18.02 52.36
CA ARG A 431 3.12 -18.56 50.99
C ARG A 431 4.48 -18.31 50.31
N PRO A 432 5.12 -19.33 49.69
CA PRO A 432 6.30 -19.13 48.86
C PRO A 432 5.99 -18.21 47.69
N SER A 433 6.89 -17.29 47.32
CA SER A 433 6.76 -16.40 46.18
C SER A 433 7.78 -16.78 45.09
N PHE A 434 7.49 -16.42 43.85
CA PHE A 434 8.33 -16.73 42.67
C PHE A 434 9.76 -16.16 42.76
N ASN A 435 9.99 -15.17 43.61
CA ASN A 435 11.30 -14.50 43.77
C ASN A 435 12.09 -14.96 45.02
N ASP A 436 11.88 -16.20 45.47
CA ASP A 436 12.51 -16.78 46.71
C ASP A 436 12.18 -16.05 48.02
N ILE A 437 11.33 -15.04 48.00
CA ILE A 437 10.86 -14.31 49.16
C ILE A 437 9.44 -14.82 49.48
N ALA A 438 9.25 -15.37 50.64
CA ALA A 438 7.91 -15.75 51.13
C ALA A 438 7.05 -14.50 51.36
N GLU A 439 5.74 -14.62 51.19
CA GLU A 439 4.76 -13.59 51.47
C GLU A 439 3.87 -14.02 52.63
N VAL A 440 3.48 -13.08 53.48
CA VAL A 440 2.42 -13.31 54.46
C VAL A 440 1.08 -13.01 53.84
N VAL A 441 0.22 -14.00 53.81
CA VAL A 441 -1.18 -13.87 53.36
C VAL A 441 -2.03 -13.63 54.61
N ILE A 442 -2.76 -12.50 54.60
CA ILE A 442 -3.74 -12.10 55.62
C ILE A 442 -5.12 -12.49 55.06
N ARG A 443 -5.82 -13.40 55.75
CA ARG A 443 -7.09 -13.93 55.29
C ARG A 443 -8.24 -13.35 56.11
N GLY A 444 -9.03 -12.51 55.46
CA GLY A 444 -10.36 -12.10 55.88
C GLY A 444 -11.40 -12.66 54.91
N LYS A 445 -12.43 -11.89 54.56
CA LYS A 445 -13.33 -12.17 53.44
C LYS A 445 -12.59 -12.07 52.09
N ASN A 446 -11.65 -11.13 52.01
CA ASN A 446 -10.63 -11.09 50.96
C ASN A 446 -9.28 -11.63 51.47
N SER A 447 -8.37 -11.84 50.56
CA SER A 447 -6.99 -12.17 50.88
C SER A 447 -6.06 -10.99 50.55
N TYR A 448 -5.22 -10.63 51.47
CA TYR A 448 -4.24 -9.54 51.36
C TYR A 448 -2.84 -10.08 51.52
N THR A 449 -1.88 -9.49 50.82
CA THR A 449 -0.49 -9.95 50.85
C THR A 449 0.39 -8.86 51.45
N ALA A 450 1.17 -9.24 52.47
CA ALA A 450 2.22 -8.44 53.05
C ALA A 450 3.59 -9.07 52.76
N ARG A 451 4.60 -8.24 52.50
CA ARG A 451 5.95 -8.73 52.16
C ARG A 451 6.71 -9.13 53.41
N VAL A 452 7.38 -10.26 53.37
CA VAL A 452 8.44 -10.58 54.31
C VAL A 452 9.70 -9.85 53.85
N THR A 453 10.30 -9.07 54.76
CA THR A 453 11.55 -8.34 54.49
C THR A 453 12.73 -9.00 55.26
N ASP A 454 13.97 -8.61 54.99
CA ASP A 454 15.17 -9.11 55.65
C ASP A 454 15.26 -8.72 57.14
N THR A 455 14.37 -7.85 57.61
CA THR A 455 14.33 -7.38 58.99
C THR A 455 13.00 -7.71 59.67
N ALA A 456 13.06 -8.06 60.96
CA ALA A 456 11.91 -8.31 61.80
C ALA A 456 10.94 -7.11 61.83
N GLN A 457 11.47 -5.91 62.04
CA GLN A 457 10.70 -4.68 62.09
C GLN A 457 10.05 -4.35 60.75
N GLY A 458 10.78 -4.52 59.63
CA GLY A 458 10.25 -4.30 58.26
C GLY A 458 9.07 -5.22 57.94
N THR A 459 9.17 -6.48 58.32
CA THR A 459 8.12 -7.48 58.13
C THR A 459 6.83 -7.14 58.89
N ILE A 460 6.95 -6.79 60.20
CA ILE A 460 5.80 -6.35 61.01
C ILE A 460 5.20 -5.06 60.45
N ARG A 461 6.02 -4.08 60.07
CA ARG A 461 5.56 -2.83 59.49
C ARG A 461 4.80 -3.09 58.17
N SER A 462 5.25 -4.05 57.35
CA SER A 462 4.53 -4.46 56.12
C SER A 462 3.14 -5.02 56.44
N LEU A 463 3.02 -5.84 57.50
CA LEU A 463 1.73 -6.36 57.97
C LEU A 463 0.82 -5.24 58.45
N GLU A 464 1.31 -4.38 59.37
CA GLU A 464 0.55 -3.23 59.89
C GLU A 464 0.08 -2.30 58.76
N THR A 465 0.98 -1.91 57.85
CA THR A 465 0.64 -1.06 56.68
C THR A 465 -0.43 -1.70 55.79
N THR A 466 -0.36 -3.03 55.60
CA THR A 466 -1.35 -3.75 54.78
C THR A 466 -2.74 -3.68 55.39
N VAL A 467 -2.85 -3.85 56.70
CA VAL A 467 -4.14 -3.81 57.43
C VAL A 467 -4.65 -2.38 57.62
N GLN A 468 -3.74 -1.42 57.88
CA GLN A 468 -4.09 0.00 58.02
C GLN A 468 -4.55 0.63 56.67
N GLY A 469 -4.08 0.10 55.52
CA GLY A 469 -4.43 0.58 54.19
C GLY A 469 -5.72 0.07 53.63
N PHE A 470 -6.61 -0.54 54.43
CA PHE A 470 -7.90 -1.08 53.92
C PHE A 470 -8.85 0.01 53.42
N GLU A 471 -8.91 1.16 54.08
CA GLU A 471 -9.74 2.30 53.65
C GLU A 471 -9.26 2.89 52.33
N GLU A 472 -7.96 3.03 52.14
CA GLU A 472 -7.38 3.49 50.88
C GLU A 472 -7.68 2.51 49.73
N ARG A 473 -7.58 1.21 49.99
CA ARG A 473 -7.97 0.15 49.06
C ARG A 473 -9.46 0.18 48.71
N ALA A 474 -10.31 0.47 49.71
CA ALA A 474 -11.75 0.61 49.46
C ALA A 474 -12.03 1.80 48.51
N ALA A 475 -11.44 2.96 48.79
CA ALA A 475 -11.56 4.13 47.91
C ALA A 475 -11.04 3.85 46.48
N LYS A 476 -9.94 3.10 46.34
CA LYS A 476 -9.44 2.67 45.04
C LYS A 476 -10.43 1.74 44.32
N LEU A 477 -10.99 0.74 44.99
CA LEU A 477 -12.00 -0.15 44.42
C LEU A 477 -13.24 0.62 43.97
N GLU A 478 -13.68 1.63 44.72
CA GLU A 478 -14.80 2.51 44.35
C GLU A 478 -14.50 3.27 43.06
N ALA A 479 -13.27 3.80 42.90
CA ALA A 479 -12.84 4.44 41.68
C ALA A 479 -12.74 3.44 40.49
N ASP A 480 -12.22 2.24 40.72
CA ASP A 480 -12.10 1.18 39.70
C ASP A 480 -13.52 0.72 39.23
N ILE A 481 -14.49 0.64 40.13
CA ILE A 481 -15.91 0.34 39.81
C ILE A 481 -16.48 1.46 38.91
N ALA A 482 -16.30 2.71 39.31
CA ALA A 482 -16.81 3.86 38.55
C ALA A 482 -16.19 3.90 37.14
N ASP A 483 -14.90 3.61 37.03
CA ASP A 483 -14.18 3.56 35.76
C ASP A 483 -14.64 2.39 34.87
N ALA A 484 -14.88 1.20 35.46
CA ALA A 484 -15.41 0.04 34.75
C ALA A 484 -16.83 0.32 34.21
N HIS A 485 -17.70 0.95 35.00
CA HIS A 485 -19.03 1.35 34.56
C HIS A 485 -18.98 2.41 33.47
N LYS A 486 -18.07 3.41 33.57
CA LYS A 486 -17.89 4.42 32.52
C LYS A 486 -17.45 3.79 31.21
N ARG A 487 -16.43 2.93 31.24
CA ARG A 487 -15.96 2.17 30.07
C ARG A 487 -17.09 1.31 29.47
N GLY A 488 -17.89 0.64 30.30
CA GLY A 488 -19.03 -0.14 29.86
C GLY A 488 -20.05 0.72 29.08
N LYS A 489 -20.45 1.87 29.61
CA LYS A 489 -21.38 2.80 28.94
C LYS A 489 -20.81 3.32 27.60
N GLU A 490 -19.54 3.68 27.55
CA GLU A 490 -18.91 4.14 26.30
C GLU A 490 -18.86 3.05 25.23
N LEU A 491 -18.66 1.80 25.62
CA LEU A 491 -18.65 0.66 24.71
C LEU A 491 -20.07 0.29 24.24
N GLU A 492 -21.07 0.43 25.11
CA GLU A 492 -22.49 0.19 24.75
C GLU A 492 -22.96 1.09 23.61
N THR A 493 -22.52 2.35 23.56
CA THR A 493 -22.87 3.26 22.47
C THR A 493 -22.27 2.87 21.12
N LYS A 494 -21.21 2.05 21.12
CA LYS A 494 -20.48 1.63 19.92
C LYS A 494 -20.85 0.23 19.44
N VAL A 495 -21.47 -0.57 20.30
CA VAL A 495 -21.91 -1.93 19.96
C VAL A 495 -23.06 -1.90 18.97
N GLY A 496 -22.93 -2.70 17.90
CA GLY A 496 -24.00 -2.87 16.91
C GLY A 496 -24.09 -1.75 15.88
N ALA A 497 -23.13 -0.81 15.86
CA ALA A 497 -23.07 0.20 14.81
C ALA A 497 -23.02 -0.47 13.43
N PRO A 498 -23.88 -0.10 12.47
CA PRO A 498 -23.89 -0.67 11.14
C PRO A 498 -22.64 -0.27 10.36
N PHE A 499 -22.24 -1.09 9.40
CA PHE A 499 -21.15 -0.73 8.49
C PHE A 499 -21.61 0.41 7.57
N GLU A 500 -20.97 1.58 7.63
CA GLU A 500 -21.37 2.78 6.88
C GLU A 500 -21.49 2.57 5.36
N LYS A 501 -20.70 1.66 4.81
CA LYS A 501 -20.64 1.41 3.36
C LYS A 501 -21.39 0.15 2.93
N GLU A 502 -22.28 -0.38 3.76
CA GLU A 502 -23.03 -1.60 3.46
C GLU A 502 -23.91 -1.45 2.20
N GLN A 503 -24.56 -0.29 2.01
CA GLN A 503 -25.35 -0.03 0.80
C GLN A 503 -24.48 -0.08 -0.45
N ARG A 504 -23.33 0.59 -0.42
CA ARG A 504 -22.39 0.60 -1.55
C ARG A 504 -21.83 -0.79 -1.85
N TYR A 505 -21.55 -1.57 -0.82
CA TYR A 505 -21.14 -2.96 -0.96
C TYR A 505 -22.23 -3.80 -1.67
N GLN A 506 -23.49 -3.66 -1.29
CA GLN A 506 -24.60 -4.38 -1.90
C GLN A 506 -24.86 -3.95 -3.35
N GLU A 507 -24.77 -2.64 -3.65
CA GLU A 507 -24.88 -2.11 -5.03
C GLU A 507 -23.82 -2.71 -5.95
N LEU A 508 -22.56 -2.70 -5.50
CA LEU A 508 -21.46 -3.25 -6.28
C LEU A 508 -21.54 -4.76 -6.43
N THR A 509 -22.00 -5.48 -5.41
CA THR A 509 -22.22 -6.93 -5.49
C THR A 509 -23.30 -7.25 -6.54
N ARG A 510 -24.39 -6.48 -6.57
CA ARG A 510 -25.41 -6.60 -7.60
C ARG A 510 -24.83 -6.32 -8.99
N ARG A 511 -24.06 -5.23 -9.10
CA ARG A 511 -23.44 -4.84 -10.36
C ARG A 511 -22.45 -5.88 -10.88
N GLN A 512 -21.66 -6.48 -9.99
CA GLN A 512 -20.77 -7.60 -10.33
C GLN A 512 -21.54 -8.77 -10.94
N ASN A 513 -22.63 -9.19 -10.31
CA ASN A 513 -23.47 -10.28 -10.80
C ASN A 513 -24.08 -9.95 -12.19
N GLU A 514 -24.59 -8.73 -12.38
CA GLU A 514 -25.11 -8.26 -13.68
C GLU A 514 -24.03 -8.30 -14.78
N ILE A 515 -22.81 -7.88 -14.46
CA ILE A 515 -21.70 -7.91 -15.41
C ILE A 515 -21.31 -9.36 -15.71
N GLU A 516 -21.27 -10.24 -14.72
CA GLU A 516 -20.96 -11.65 -14.90
C GLU A 516 -21.99 -12.36 -15.76
N GLU A 517 -23.28 -12.14 -15.54
CA GLU A 517 -24.34 -12.67 -16.38
C GLU A 517 -24.21 -12.19 -17.84
N ARG A 518 -23.94 -10.90 -18.05
CA ARG A 518 -23.72 -10.36 -19.40
C ARG A 518 -22.49 -10.93 -20.08
N LEU A 519 -21.41 -11.15 -19.36
CA LEU A 519 -20.21 -11.78 -19.89
C LEU A 519 -20.42 -13.27 -20.20
N ASP A 520 -21.22 -13.98 -19.41
CA ASP A 520 -21.56 -15.39 -19.68
C ASP A 520 -22.55 -15.54 -20.85
N LEU A 521 -23.48 -14.64 -21.02
CA LEU A 521 -24.37 -14.59 -22.19
C LEU A 521 -23.59 -14.36 -23.50
N THR A 522 -22.47 -13.61 -23.44
CA THR A 522 -21.57 -13.44 -24.59
C THR A 522 -20.72 -14.69 -24.87
N LYS A 523 -20.46 -15.54 -23.89
CA LYS A 523 -19.79 -16.84 -24.07
C LYS A 523 -20.69 -17.88 -24.73
N ASN A 524 -22.01 -17.78 -24.58
CA ASN A 524 -22.99 -18.70 -25.18
C ASN A 524 -23.33 -18.37 -26.63
N GLN A 525 -22.82 -17.27 -27.19
CA GLN A 525 -22.78 -17.08 -28.65
C GLN A 525 -21.52 -17.75 -29.19
N ALA A 526 -21.54 -19.08 -29.24
CA ALA A 526 -20.57 -19.83 -30.04
C ALA A 526 -20.60 -19.26 -31.47
N PRO A 527 -19.46 -19.00 -32.11
CA PRO A 527 -19.42 -18.55 -33.48
C PRO A 527 -20.26 -19.52 -34.33
N SER A 528 -21.12 -18.98 -35.17
CA SER A 528 -21.91 -19.81 -36.11
C SER A 528 -20.93 -20.67 -36.90
N GLN A 529 -21.35 -21.85 -37.38
CA GLN A 529 -20.48 -22.74 -38.17
C GLN A 529 -19.81 -22.02 -39.37
N ALA A 530 -20.39 -20.88 -39.82
CA ALA A 530 -19.81 -20.03 -40.84
C ALA A 530 -18.53 -19.30 -40.39
N ASP A 531 -18.45 -18.89 -39.11
CA ASP A 531 -17.27 -18.22 -38.55
C ASP A 531 -16.13 -19.20 -38.25
N ALA A 532 -16.45 -20.47 -37.92
CA ALA A 532 -15.47 -21.52 -37.75
C ALA A 532 -14.77 -21.91 -39.07
N VAL A 533 -15.51 -21.92 -40.16
CA VAL A 533 -14.95 -22.20 -41.49
C VAL A 533 -14.05 -21.05 -41.97
N SER A 534 -14.39 -19.80 -41.65
CA SER A 534 -13.54 -18.65 -41.98
C SER A 534 -12.27 -18.58 -41.13
N ALA A 535 -12.29 -19.06 -39.88
CA ALA A 535 -11.12 -19.14 -39.01
C ALA A 535 -10.10 -20.20 -39.48
N ASP A 536 -10.59 -21.37 -39.91
CA ASP A 536 -9.74 -22.43 -40.45
C ASP A 536 -9.10 -22.03 -41.80
N GLU A 537 -9.85 -21.33 -42.69
CA GLU A 537 -9.29 -20.79 -43.92
C GLU A 537 -8.26 -19.68 -43.68
N HIS A 538 -8.43 -18.90 -42.60
CA HIS A 538 -7.51 -17.84 -42.22
C HIS A 538 -6.20 -18.42 -41.62
N GLU A 539 -6.30 -19.44 -40.79
CA GLU A 539 -5.14 -20.18 -40.26
C GLU A 539 -4.33 -20.86 -41.36
N GLN A 540 -5.01 -21.47 -42.37
CA GLN A 540 -4.34 -22.08 -43.53
C GLN A 540 -3.63 -21.03 -44.39
N LYS A 541 -4.21 -19.83 -44.59
CA LYS A 541 -3.58 -18.71 -45.31
C LYS A 541 -2.38 -18.12 -44.56
N ILE A 542 -2.40 -18.10 -43.22
CA ILE A 542 -1.31 -17.63 -42.39
C ILE A 542 -0.18 -18.68 -42.36
N ALA A 543 -0.50 -19.95 -42.22
CA ALA A 543 0.48 -21.04 -42.30
C ALA A 543 1.19 -21.11 -43.64
N ALA A 544 0.49 -20.85 -44.74
CA ALA A 544 1.06 -20.78 -46.09
C ALA A 544 1.99 -19.57 -46.32
N LYS A 545 1.81 -18.47 -45.58
CA LYS A 545 2.68 -17.29 -45.62
C LYS A 545 3.94 -17.42 -44.74
N ILE A 546 3.92 -18.33 -43.77
CA ILE A 546 5.02 -18.54 -42.77
C ILE A 546 5.94 -19.68 -43.19
N ALA A 547 5.58 -20.51 -44.17
CA ALA A 547 6.41 -21.60 -44.66
C ALA A 547 7.72 -21.02 -45.28
N PRO A 548 8.92 -21.38 -44.77
CA PRO A 548 10.17 -20.88 -45.32
C PRO A 548 10.37 -21.47 -46.69
N ARG A 549 10.69 -20.62 -47.70
CA ARG A 549 11.25 -21.01 -49.00
C ARG A 549 12.60 -21.74 -48.79
N ARG A 550 12.51 -23.03 -48.51
CA ARG A 550 13.63 -23.97 -48.57
C ARG A 550 13.20 -25.15 -49.45
N GLN A 551 13.49 -25.05 -50.73
CA GLN A 551 13.80 -26.17 -51.61
C GLN A 551 13.70 -25.72 -53.09
N GLN A 552 14.71 -25.01 -53.53
CA GLN A 552 15.06 -24.95 -54.94
C GLN A 552 16.55 -24.57 -55.07
N ARG A 553 17.40 -25.54 -54.75
CA ARG A 553 18.79 -25.62 -55.23
C ARG A 553 19.32 -26.99 -54.90
N ILE A 554 19.05 -27.97 -55.73
CA ILE A 554 19.85 -29.14 -56.00
C ILE A 554 19.15 -29.81 -57.22
N ALA A 555 19.52 -29.42 -58.41
CA ALA A 555 19.46 -30.22 -59.63
C ALA A 555 19.92 -29.36 -60.81
N VAL A 556 21.21 -29.12 -60.93
CA VAL A 556 21.93 -29.02 -62.20
C VAL A 556 23.43 -29.07 -61.86
N GLY A 557 24.08 -30.11 -62.18
CA GLY A 557 25.54 -30.27 -62.06
C GLY A 557 25.94 -31.73 -61.86
N GLY A 558 25.93 -32.52 -62.90
CA GLY A 558 26.55 -33.82 -62.97
C GLY A 558 26.29 -34.41 -64.30
#